data_24b7b8d57f610445d3ed6c8679e32fd0
#
_entry.id   24b7b8d57f610445d3ed6c8679e32fd0
#
_cell.length_a   1.000
_cell.length_b   1.000
_cell.length_c   1.000
_cell.angle_alpha   90.00
_cell.angle_beta   90.00
_cell.angle_gamma   90.00
#
_symmetry.space_group_name_H-M   'P 1'
#
loop_
_entity.id
_entity.type
_entity.pdbx_description
1 polymer ?
#
loop_
_entity_poly.entity_id
_entity_poly.type
_entity_poly.pdbx_seq_one_letter_code
_entity_poly.pdbx_strand_id
1 'polypeptide(L)'
;MSRFLSNSDISRLNAAKLGQSVTLGMDSFDCLCRAKEMFGKTGGAFDISIGALYDCWLHEDRTLRQPSPTEIQHAHALTGLNHLELDEDGFCAEVLTEGLQFDLGGIGKGYAAEKVAEILREWSLGQALVLAGASSVLSVSVPEGMSGWPMKLRNPENPNEVLGRFELKEGAVSGSGRQKGQHIIDPRSVDVGPVKGRLAAWSVAPDAIAADASS
;
A
#
# COMPACT_ATOMS: atom_id res chain seq x y z
N MET A 1 -10.61 -6.89 -2.67
CA MET A 1 -9.67 -6.58 -1.56
C MET A 1 -9.90 -5.14 -1.07
N SER A 2 -10.61 -4.91 0.04
CA SER A 2 -10.82 -3.58 0.61
C SER A 2 -11.39 -3.68 2.02
N ARG A 3 -10.84 -2.94 3.00
CA ARG A 3 -11.40 -2.87 4.37
C ARG A 3 -12.76 -2.16 4.42
N PHE A 4 -13.15 -1.47 3.37
CA PHE A 4 -14.40 -0.70 3.29
C PHE A 4 -15.56 -1.46 2.62
N LEU A 5 -15.33 -2.66 2.13
CA LEU A 5 -16.34 -3.52 1.54
C LEU A 5 -16.64 -4.70 2.49
N SER A 6 -17.83 -4.72 3.07
CA SER A 6 -18.22 -5.65 4.16
C SER A 6 -17.98 -7.14 3.88
N ASN A 7 -18.03 -7.55 2.61
CA ASN A 7 -17.85 -8.96 2.21
C ASN A 7 -16.48 -9.23 1.57
N SER A 8 -15.53 -8.31 1.66
CA SER A 8 -14.19 -8.53 1.12
C SER A 8 -13.36 -9.43 2.05
N ASP A 9 -12.35 -10.10 1.49
CA ASP A 9 -11.42 -10.91 2.26
C ASP A 9 -10.75 -10.12 3.38
N ILE A 10 -10.36 -8.87 3.09
CA ILE A 10 -9.73 -7.98 4.08
C ILE A 10 -10.69 -7.61 5.21
N SER A 11 -11.98 -7.35 4.90
CA SER A 11 -12.97 -7.09 5.95
C SER A 11 -13.28 -8.31 6.78
N ARG A 12 -13.29 -9.52 6.16
CA ARG A 12 -13.44 -10.79 6.90
C ARG A 12 -12.25 -11.05 7.81
N LEU A 13 -11.03 -10.75 7.34
CA LEU A 13 -9.82 -10.88 8.11
C LEU A 13 -9.78 -9.86 9.28
N ASN A 14 -10.22 -8.62 9.04
CA ASN A 14 -10.34 -7.59 10.08
C ASN A 14 -11.41 -7.91 11.15
N ALA A 15 -12.37 -8.76 10.82
CA ALA A 15 -13.39 -9.23 11.77
C ALA A 15 -13.03 -10.57 12.43
N ALA A 16 -11.88 -11.17 12.09
CA ALA A 16 -11.45 -12.44 12.61
C ALA A 16 -11.06 -12.34 14.09
N LYS A 17 -11.36 -13.40 14.84
CA LYS A 17 -10.97 -13.53 16.25
C LYS A 17 -9.56 -14.12 16.35
N LEU A 18 -8.95 -13.94 17.51
CA LEU A 18 -7.67 -14.58 17.84
C LEU A 18 -7.68 -16.08 17.50
N GLY A 19 -6.68 -16.53 16.75
CA GLY A 19 -6.54 -17.93 16.32
C GLY A 19 -7.53 -18.37 15.25
N GLN A 20 -8.34 -17.45 14.71
CA GLN A 20 -9.26 -17.77 13.63
C GLN A 20 -8.54 -17.72 12.28
N SER A 21 -8.56 -18.86 11.59
CA SER A 21 -8.12 -18.95 10.19
C SER A 21 -9.23 -18.50 9.24
N VAL A 22 -8.87 -17.66 8.28
CA VAL A 22 -9.76 -17.11 7.24
C VAL A 22 -9.26 -17.56 5.88
N THR A 23 -10.04 -18.34 5.15
CA THR A 23 -9.75 -18.69 3.75
C THR A 23 -9.93 -17.46 2.87
N LEU A 24 -8.95 -17.19 2.01
CA LEU A 24 -8.87 -16.02 1.14
C LEU A 24 -8.96 -16.44 -0.33
N GLY A 25 -9.41 -15.53 -1.18
CA GLY A 25 -9.21 -15.68 -2.62
C GLY A 25 -7.72 -15.58 -2.98
N MET A 26 -7.31 -16.24 -4.07
CA MET A 26 -5.91 -16.32 -4.50
C MET A 26 -5.23 -14.94 -4.60
N ASP A 27 -5.89 -13.95 -5.22
CA ASP A 27 -5.33 -12.59 -5.33
C ASP A 27 -5.18 -11.90 -3.98
N SER A 28 -6.11 -12.14 -3.04
CA SER A 28 -6.02 -11.56 -1.70
C SER A 28 -4.86 -12.18 -0.92
N PHE A 29 -4.69 -13.49 -1.03
CA PHE A 29 -3.60 -14.23 -0.40
C PHE A 29 -2.24 -13.79 -0.96
N ASP A 30 -2.08 -13.78 -2.29
CA ASP A 30 -0.85 -13.32 -2.95
C ASP A 30 -0.49 -11.87 -2.57
N CYS A 31 -1.48 -10.99 -2.53
CA CYS A 31 -1.26 -9.61 -2.08
C CYS A 31 -0.76 -9.52 -0.63
N LEU A 32 -1.26 -10.38 0.28
CA LEU A 32 -0.78 -10.43 1.67
C LEU A 32 0.64 -11.01 1.75
N CYS A 33 0.99 -12.01 0.95
CA CYS A 33 2.34 -12.53 0.84
C CYS A 33 3.31 -11.43 0.40
N ARG A 34 2.95 -10.68 -0.65
CA ARG A 34 3.74 -9.53 -1.12
C ARG A 34 3.86 -8.44 -0.07
N ALA A 35 2.79 -8.17 0.67
CA ALA A 35 2.82 -7.20 1.76
C ALA A 35 3.78 -7.64 2.88
N LYS A 36 3.80 -8.92 3.24
CA LYS A 36 4.72 -9.49 4.23
C LYS A 36 6.18 -9.42 3.78
N GLU A 37 6.42 -9.66 2.48
CA GLU A 37 7.74 -9.47 1.87
C GLU A 37 8.22 -8.01 1.98
N MET A 38 7.35 -7.05 1.62
CA MET A 38 7.66 -5.61 1.71
C MET A 38 7.82 -5.13 3.14
N PHE A 39 7.04 -5.65 4.09
CA PHE A 39 7.25 -5.41 5.52
C PHE A 39 8.67 -5.80 5.94
N GLY A 40 9.13 -6.99 5.57
CA GLY A 40 10.49 -7.45 5.85
C GLY A 40 11.56 -6.58 5.17
N LYS A 41 11.41 -6.28 3.87
CA LYS A 41 12.37 -5.46 3.10
C LYS A 41 12.51 -4.02 3.62
N THR A 42 11.45 -3.45 4.19
CA THR A 42 11.43 -2.08 4.72
C THR A 42 11.74 -2.01 6.22
N GLY A 43 12.02 -3.15 6.86
CA GLY A 43 12.23 -3.21 8.32
C GLY A 43 11.01 -2.71 9.09
N GLY A 44 9.80 -3.03 8.61
CA GLY A 44 8.53 -2.65 9.20
C GLY A 44 8.09 -1.21 8.94
N ALA A 45 8.80 -0.44 8.09
CA ALA A 45 8.34 0.91 7.73
C ALA A 45 7.06 0.88 6.89
N PHE A 46 6.94 -0.10 6.00
CA PHE A 46 5.70 -0.43 5.33
C PHE A 46 5.01 -1.56 6.10
N ASP A 47 3.78 -1.34 6.51
CA ASP A 47 2.98 -2.30 7.26
C ASP A 47 1.49 -2.14 6.94
N ILE A 48 0.87 -3.17 6.39
CA ILE A 48 -0.56 -3.16 6.09
C ILE A 48 -1.45 -3.37 7.32
N SER A 49 -0.92 -3.77 8.48
CA SER A 49 -1.66 -3.86 9.74
C SER A 49 -1.83 -2.51 10.43
N ILE A 50 -1.52 -1.42 9.71
CA ILE A 50 -1.55 -0.02 10.17
C ILE A 50 -2.96 0.49 10.52
N GLY A 51 -4.01 -0.27 10.25
CA GLY A 51 -5.40 0.19 10.37
C GLY A 51 -5.76 0.66 11.77
N ALA A 52 -5.29 -0.01 12.83
CA ALA A 52 -5.50 0.42 14.20
C ALA A 52 -4.89 1.80 14.50
N LEU A 53 -3.70 2.09 13.95
CA LEU A 53 -3.07 3.40 14.05
C LEU A 53 -3.83 4.45 13.22
N TYR A 54 -4.35 4.09 12.04
CA TYR A 54 -5.21 5.00 11.28
C TYR A 54 -6.45 5.39 12.07
N ASP A 55 -7.17 4.42 12.63
CA ASP A 55 -8.39 4.66 13.42
C ASP A 55 -8.09 5.43 14.71
N CYS A 56 -6.88 5.30 15.26
CA CYS A 56 -6.40 6.07 16.40
C CYS A 56 -6.15 7.55 16.04
N TRP A 57 -5.43 7.80 14.94
CA TRP A 57 -4.98 9.15 14.58
C TRP A 57 -5.92 9.92 13.66
N LEU A 58 -6.86 9.26 12.97
CA LEU A 58 -7.70 9.86 11.96
C LEU A 58 -9.18 9.62 12.24
N HIS A 59 -9.99 10.62 11.95
CA HIS A 59 -11.43 10.46 11.79
C HIS A 59 -11.77 9.79 10.45
N GLU A 60 -13.00 9.37 10.24
CA GLU A 60 -13.47 8.78 8.97
C GLU A 60 -13.28 9.73 7.77
N ASP A 61 -13.41 11.04 7.99
CA ASP A 61 -13.13 12.07 6.98
C ASP A 61 -11.62 12.36 6.79
N ARG A 62 -10.74 11.60 7.46
CA ARG A 62 -9.28 11.74 7.46
C ARG A 62 -8.75 13.03 8.10
N THR A 63 -9.54 13.74 8.85
CA THR A 63 -9.06 14.80 9.72
C THR A 63 -8.33 14.22 10.93
N LEU A 64 -7.37 14.99 11.47
CA LEU A 64 -6.56 14.53 12.61
C LEU A 64 -7.36 14.48 13.89
N ARG A 65 -7.24 13.38 14.62
CA ARG A 65 -7.61 13.24 16.03
C ARG A 65 -6.48 13.70 16.94
N GLN A 66 -6.79 13.81 18.22
CA GLN A 66 -5.83 14.03 19.30
C GLN A 66 -5.93 12.86 20.30
N PRO A 67 -5.38 11.69 19.96
CA PRO A 67 -5.46 10.52 20.81
C PRO A 67 -4.63 10.72 22.09
N SER A 68 -5.07 10.08 23.16
CA SER A 68 -4.30 9.98 24.39
C SER A 68 -3.09 9.04 24.23
N PRO A 69 -2.06 9.17 25.08
CA PRO A 69 -0.93 8.24 25.06
C PRO A 69 -1.33 6.77 25.20
N THR A 70 -2.37 6.48 25.98
CA THR A 70 -2.89 5.11 26.17
C THR A 70 -3.53 4.57 24.88
N GLU A 71 -4.31 5.39 24.13
CA GLU A 71 -4.87 5.00 22.84
C GLU A 71 -3.76 4.71 21.82
N ILE A 72 -2.72 5.54 21.78
CA ILE A 72 -1.58 5.35 20.88
C ILE A 72 -0.84 4.04 21.20
N GLN A 73 -0.52 3.79 22.48
CA GLN A 73 0.12 2.55 22.90
C GLN A 73 -0.72 1.31 22.55
N HIS A 74 -2.03 1.39 22.77
CA HIS A 74 -2.95 0.31 22.42
C HIS A 74 -2.96 0.05 20.90
N ALA A 75 -3.14 1.08 20.08
CA ALA A 75 -3.14 0.95 18.62
C ALA A 75 -1.80 0.43 18.08
N HIS A 76 -0.69 0.87 18.68
CA HIS A 76 0.65 0.38 18.32
C HIS A 76 0.83 -1.10 18.64
N ALA A 77 0.31 -1.58 19.79
CA ALA A 77 0.35 -2.99 20.17
C ALA A 77 -0.48 -3.89 19.23
N LEU A 78 -1.45 -3.30 18.49
CA LEU A 78 -2.26 -3.96 17.47
C LEU A 78 -1.68 -3.79 16.05
N THR A 79 -0.44 -3.34 15.91
CA THR A 79 0.21 -3.12 14.60
C THR A 79 1.45 -4.00 14.49
N GLY A 80 1.66 -4.64 13.36
CA GLY A 80 2.78 -5.52 13.07
C GLY A 80 2.37 -6.75 12.30
N LEU A 81 2.93 -6.96 11.11
CA LEU A 81 2.63 -8.15 10.28
C LEU A 81 3.18 -9.47 10.84
N ASN A 82 3.97 -9.44 11.92
CA ASN A 82 4.32 -10.60 12.72
C ASN A 82 3.13 -11.20 13.50
N HIS A 83 2.02 -10.47 13.60
CA HIS A 83 0.75 -10.94 14.17
C HIS A 83 -0.18 -11.64 13.16
N LEU A 84 0.31 -11.90 11.94
CA LEU A 84 -0.40 -12.59 10.88
C LEU A 84 0.41 -13.82 10.42
N GLU A 85 -0.18 -15.00 10.49
CA GLU A 85 0.35 -16.18 9.82
C GLU A 85 -0.37 -16.44 8.51
N LEU A 86 0.39 -16.89 7.49
CA LEU A 86 -0.13 -17.24 6.17
C LEU A 86 0.17 -18.71 5.94
N ASP A 87 -0.86 -19.48 5.58
CA ASP A 87 -0.80 -20.88 5.18
C ASP A 87 -0.96 -20.95 3.64
N GLU A 88 0.15 -21.29 2.95
CA GLU A 88 0.20 -21.36 1.50
C GLU A 88 -0.61 -22.54 0.95
N ASP A 89 -0.66 -23.67 1.66
CA ASP A 89 -1.35 -24.87 1.21
C ASP A 89 -2.88 -24.66 1.23
N GLY A 90 -3.38 -23.93 2.23
CA GLY A 90 -4.81 -23.67 2.42
C GLY A 90 -5.28 -22.31 1.87
N PHE A 91 -4.42 -21.47 1.36
CA PHE A 91 -4.72 -20.05 1.07
C PHE A 91 -5.42 -19.36 2.24
N CYS A 92 -4.94 -19.61 3.45
CA CYS A 92 -5.53 -19.12 4.68
C CYS A 92 -4.63 -18.09 5.38
N ALA A 93 -5.27 -17.21 6.12
CA ALA A 93 -4.58 -16.29 7.01
C ALA A 93 -5.13 -16.42 8.43
N GLU A 94 -4.24 -16.55 9.41
CA GLU A 94 -4.58 -16.63 10.83
C GLU A 94 -4.14 -15.39 11.57
N VAL A 95 -5.06 -14.82 12.36
CA VAL A 95 -4.82 -13.62 13.17
C VAL A 95 -4.32 -14.04 14.55
N LEU A 96 -3.10 -13.64 14.90
CA LEU A 96 -2.43 -13.97 16.16
C LEU A 96 -2.66 -12.94 17.28
N THR A 97 -3.35 -11.84 16.97
CA THR A 97 -3.70 -10.80 17.94
C THR A 97 -5.10 -10.27 17.63
N GLU A 98 -5.99 -10.28 18.63
CA GLU A 98 -7.34 -9.76 18.46
C GLU A 98 -7.33 -8.23 18.24
N GLY A 99 -8.12 -7.76 17.28
CA GLY A 99 -8.25 -6.34 16.99
C GLY A 99 -7.27 -5.81 15.94
N LEU A 100 -6.48 -6.68 15.28
CA LEU A 100 -5.70 -6.31 14.10
C LEU A 100 -6.60 -5.68 13.02
N GLN A 101 -6.08 -4.64 12.37
CA GLN A 101 -6.81 -3.97 11.28
C GLN A 101 -5.89 -3.78 10.07
N PHE A 102 -6.18 -4.50 8.99
CA PHE A 102 -5.42 -4.45 7.75
C PHE A 102 -5.98 -3.40 6.80
N ASP A 103 -5.08 -2.61 6.19
CA ASP A 103 -5.37 -1.64 5.15
C ASP A 103 -4.37 -1.79 3.99
N LEU A 104 -4.88 -2.05 2.79
CA LEU A 104 -4.06 -2.26 1.59
C LEU A 104 -3.80 -0.95 0.81
N GLY A 105 -4.07 0.21 1.39
CA GLY A 105 -3.95 1.51 0.71
C GLY A 105 -2.57 1.81 0.13
N GLY A 106 -1.51 1.28 0.75
CA GLY A 106 -0.12 1.46 0.32
C GLY A 106 0.44 0.37 -0.61
N ILE A 107 -0.37 -0.63 -1.02
CA ILE A 107 0.10 -1.73 -1.90
C ILE A 107 -0.93 -2.13 -2.95
N GLY A 108 -2.20 -1.90 -2.67
CA GLY A 108 -3.30 -2.41 -3.50
C GLY A 108 -3.32 -1.86 -4.92
N LYS A 109 -2.86 -0.64 -5.14
CA LYS A 109 -2.76 -0.05 -6.48
C LYS A 109 -1.62 -0.66 -7.28
N GLY A 110 -0.47 -0.85 -6.64
CA GLY A 110 0.68 -1.53 -7.21
C GLY A 110 0.33 -2.96 -7.62
N TYR A 111 -0.30 -3.69 -6.70
CA TYR A 111 -0.76 -5.06 -6.95
C TYR A 111 -1.75 -5.14 -8.15
N ALA A 112 -2.74 -4.27 -8.18
CA ALA A 112 -3.69 -4.23 -9.30
C ALA A 112 -3.02 -3.88 -10.64
N ALA A 113 -2.03 -2.98 -10.63
CA ALA A 113 -1.27 -2.64 -11.84
C ALA A 113 -0.48 -3.84 -12.37
N GLU A 114 0.15 -4.64 -11.50
CA GLU A 114 0.84 -5.87 -11.90
C GLU A 114 -0.12 -6.89 -12.50
N LYS A 115 -1.28 -7.12 -11.88
CA LYS A 115 -2.29 -8.04 -12.45
C LYS A 115 -2.79 -7.60 -13.81
N VAL A 116 -2.98 -6.30 -14.03
CA VAL A 116 -3.31 -5.76 -15.37
C VAL A 116 -2.16 -6.00 -16.36
N ALA A 117 -0.92 -5.78 -15.92
CA ALA A 117 0.25 -6.01 -16.78
C ALA A 117 0.43 -7.49 -17.14
N GLU A 118 0.15 -8.42 -16.23
CA GLU A 118 0.13 -9.86 -16.48
C GLU A 118 -0.87 -10.18 -17.62
N ILE A 119 -2.11 -9.71 -17.51
CA ILE A 119 -3.15 -9.89 -18.55
C ILE A 119 -2.72 -9.30 -19.90
N LEU A 120 -2.14 -8.09 -19.90
CA LEU A 120 -1.68 -7.46 -21.13
C LEU A 120 -0.57 -8.28 -21.81
N ARG A 121 0.35 -8.85 -21.04
CA ARG A 121 1.42 -9.73 -21.55
C ARG A 121 0.84 -11.03 -22.14
N GLU A 122 -0.12 -11.67 -21.47
CA GLU A 122 -0.82 -12.86 -21.94
C GLU A 122 -1.50 -12.60 -23.30
N TRP A 123 -2.05 -11.43 -23.50
CA TRP A 123 -2.68 -11.01 -24.76
C TRP A 123 -1.68 -10.45 -25.78
N SER A 124 -0.38 -10.54 -25.51
CA SER A 124 0.68 -9.98 -26.37
C SER A 124 0.59 -8.46 -26.58
N LEU A 125 -0.02 -7.75 -25.65
CA LEU A 125 -0.15 -6.29 -25.65
C LEU A 125 0.96 -5.66 -24.78
N GLY A 126 2.21 -5.96 -25.11
CA GLY A 126 3.35 -5.57 -24.28
C GLY A 126 3.66 -4.07 -24.27
N GLN A 127 3.40 -3.33 -25.35
CA GLN A 127 3.68 -1.90 -25.44
C GLN A 127 2.59 -1.08 -24.74
N ALA A 128 2.65 -1.04 -23.41
CA ALA A 128 1.60 -0.43 -22.60
C ALA A 128 2.15 0.28 -21.35
N LEU A 129 1.41 1.29 -20.92
CA LEU A 129 1.59 1.98 -19.66
C LEU A 129 0.31 1.79 -18.84
N VAL A 130 0.42 1.17 -17.67
CA VAL A 130 -0.70 0.96 -16.74
C VAL A 130 -0.71 2.09 -15.72
N LEU A 131 -1.85 2.77 -15.59
CA LEU A 131 -2.05 3.81 -14.58
C LEU A 131 -3.05 3.31 -13.54
N ALA A 132 -2.62 3.18 -12.30
CA ALA A 132 -3.47 2.84 -11.16
C ALA A 132 -3.80 4.09 -10.33
N GLY A 133 -4.92 4.72 -10.66
CA GLY A 133 -5.30 6.02 -10.12
C GLY A 133 -4.36 7.13 -10.62
N ALA A 134 -4.16 8.15 -9.77
CA ALA A 134 -3.34 9.32 -10.11
C ALA A 134 -1.89 9.23 -9.59
N SER A 135 -1.53 8.16 -8.88
CA SER A 135 -0.28 8.10 -8.12
C SER A 135 0.63 6.93 -8.46
N SER A 136 0.15 5.90 -9.14
CA SER A 136 0.95 4.71 -9.42
C SER A 136 0.92 4.39 -10.92
N VAL A 137 2.09 4.16 -11.51
CA VAL A 137 2.28 3.94 -12.93
C VAL A 137 3.24 2.77 -13.13
N LEU A 138 2.91 1.86 -14.01
CA LEU A 138 3.74 0.72 -14.41
C LEU A 138 3.96 0.72 -15.92
N SER A 139 5.21 0.73 -16.34
CA SER A 139 5.61 0.50 -17.73
C SER A 139 5.71 -1.00 -17.99
N VAL A 140 4.83 -1.52 -18.83
CA VAL A 140 4.90 -2.92 -19.30
C VAL A 140 6.05 -3.05 -20.29
N SER A 141 6.07 -2.23 -21.31
CA SER A 141 7.23 -1.89 -22.15
C SER A 141 6.97 -0.60 -22.92
N VAL A 142 7.99 -0.11 -23.59
CA VAL A 142 7.98 1.15 -24.33
C VAL A 142 7.69 0.87 -25.81
N PRO A 143 6.88 1.69 -26.51
CA PRO A 143 6.70 1.60 -27.95
C PRO A 143 8.03 1.72 -28.70
N GLU A 144 8.13 1.04 -29.85
CA GLU A 144 9.30 1.11 -30.72
C GLU A 144 9.60 2.55 -31.12
N GLY A 145 10.86 2.94 -31.03
CA GLY A 145 11.33 4.31 -31.34
C GLY A 145 11.19 5.32 -30.19
N MET A 146 10.58 4.95 -29.06
CA MET A 146 10.58 5.79 -27.86
C MET A 146 11.71 5.42 -26.89
N SER A 147 12.32 6.41 -26.23
CA SER A 147 13.34 6.21 -25.21
C SER A 147 12.76 5.82 -23.85
N GLY A 148 11.50 6.14 -23.61
CA GLY A 148 10.74 5.88 -22.39
C GLY A 148 9.42 6.62 -22.39
N TRP A 149 8.57 6.33 -21.42
CA TRP A 149 7.34 7.08 -21.18
C TRP A 149 7.67 8.40 -20.46
N PRO A 150 7.26 9.56 -21.00
CA PRO A 150 7.60 10.86 -20.38
C PRO A 150 6.81 11.07 -19.09
N MET A 151 7.50 11.13 -17.97
CA MET A 151 6.94 11.32 -16.63
C MET A 151 7.24 12.72 -16.09
N LYS A 152 6.33 13.24 -15.26
CA LYS A 152 6.48 14.52 -14.56
C LYS A 152 6.14 14.34 -13.09
N LEU A 153 7.06 14.74 -12.22
CA LEU A 153 6.80 14.92 -10.80
C LEU A 153 6.31 16.35 -10.57
N ARG A 154 5.12 16.48 -10.01
CA ARG A 154 4.49 17.78 -9.78
C ARG A 154 4.54 18.15 -8.31
N ASN A 155 4.64 19.45 -8.04
CA ASN A 155 4.52 19.95 -6.67
C ASN A 155 3.10 19.66 -6.13
N PRO A 156 2.99 18.96 -4.97
CA PRO A 156 1.68 18.63 -4.38
C PRO A 156 0.86 19.87 -4.00
N GLU A 157 1.49 20.98 -3.66
CA GLU A 157 0.81 22.23 -3.28
C GLU A 157 0.51 23.12 -4.50
N ASN A 158 1.25 22.94 -5.59
CA ASN A 158 1.04 23.66 -6.85
C ASN A 158 1.16 22.71 -8.05
N PRO A 159 0.09 22.05 -8.48
CA PRO A 159 0.13 21.07 -9.57
C PRO A 159 0.60 21.59 -10.93
N ASN A 160 0.67 22.92 -11.12
CA ASN A 160 1.22 23.54 -12.33
C ASN A 160 2.75 23.55 -12.32
N GLU A 161 3.37 23.44 -11.15
CA GLU A 161 4.82 23.41 -11.00
C GLU A 161 5.35 21.98 -11.19
N VAL A 162 6.30 21.83 -12.08
CA VAL A 162 6.99 20.56 -12.35
C VAL A 162 8.33 20.55 -11.61
N LEU A 163 8.45 19.68 -10.60
CA LEU A 163 9.67 19.51 -9.82
C LEU A 163 10.73 18.68 -10.55
N GLY A 164 10.30 17.76 -11.41
CA GLY A 164 11.21 16.90 -12.15
C GLY A 164 10.56 16.24 -13.36
N ARG A 165 11.39 15.84 -14.32
CA ARG A 165 11.00 15.09 -15.52
C ARG A 165 11.97 13.94 -15.70
N PHE A 166 11.45 12.79 -16.11
CA PHE A 166 12.25 11.62 -16.46
C PHE A 166 11.50 10.75 -17.44
N GLU A 167 12.17 9.75 -18.00
CA GLU A 167 11.59 8.75 -18.87
C GLU A 167 11.56 7.40 -18.16
N LEU A 168 10.37 6.82 -18.05
CA LEU A 168 10.18 5.50 -17.49
C LEU A 168 10.24 4.45 -18.61
N LYS A 169 11.32 3.66 -18.65
CA LYS A 169 11.48 2.58 -19.62
C LYS A 169 10.87 1.29 -19.13
N GLU A 170 11.31 0.86 -17.97
CA GLU A 170 10.93 -0.39 -17.30
C GLU A 170 10.62 -0.12 -15.85
N GLY A 171 9.77 -0.96 -15.25
CA GLY A 171 9.39 -0.83 -13.87
C GLY A 171 8.27 0.16 -13.62
N ALA A 172 8.17 0.61 -12.40
CA ALA A 172 7.07 1.43 -11.94
C ALA A 172 7.51 2.67 -11.16
N VAL A 173 6.64 3.65 -11.12
CA VAL A 173 6.74 4.81 -10.22
C VAL A 173 5.45 4.94 -9.43
N SER A 174 5.56 5.15 -8.13
CA SER A 174 4.43 5.49 -7.28
C SER A 174 4.74 6.71 -6.43
N GLY A 175 3.69 7.44 -6.05
CA GLY A 175 3.79 8.61 -5.21
C GLY A 175 2.78 8.60 -4.09
N SER A 176 3.24 8.89 -2.89
CA SER A 176 2.41 9.13 -1.71
C SER A 176 2.55 10.59 -1.27
N GLY A 177 1.44 11.20 -0.88
CA GLY A 177 1.44 12.60 -0.50
C GLY A 177 0.28 12.99 0.39
N ARG A 178 0.41 14.17 1.01
CA ARG A 178 -0.55 14.70 1.98
C ARG A 178 -1.79 15.34 1.37
N GLN A 179 -1.95 15.34 0.05
CA GLN A 179 -3.13 15.90 -0.63
C GLN A 179 -4.46 15.25 -0.20
N LYS A 180 -4.41 13.99 0.25
CA LYS A 180 -5.57 13.22 0.75
C LYS A 180 -5.65 13.16 2.27
N GLY A 181 -5.00 14.08 2.98
CA GLY A 181 -4.90 14.10 4.44
C GLY A 181 -3.55 13.60 4.97
N GLN A 182 -3.37 13.71 6.28
CA GLN A 182 -2.14 13.31 6.98
C GLN A 182 -2.19 11.82 7.36
N HIS A 183 -2.34 10.95 6.37
CA HIS A 183 -2.55 9.51 6.56
C HIS A 183 -1.27 8.66 6.54
N ILE A 184 -0.10 9.27 6.37
CA ILE A 184 1.17 8.53 6.39
C ILE A 184 1.69 8.52 7.83
N ILE A 185 1.77 7.35 8.41
CA ILE A 185 2.20 7.10 9.80
C ILE A 185 3.37 6.12 9.75
N ASP A 186 4.44 6.40 10.52
CA ASP A 186 5.53 5.43 10.71
C ASP A 186 5.13 4.43 11.83
N PRO A 187 4.87 3.16 11.51
CA PRO A 187 4.40 2.19 12.49
C PRO A 187 5.48 1.75 13.49
N ARG A 188 6.75 2.10 13.26
CA ARG A 188 7.88 1.67 14.09
C ARG A 188 8.06 2.52 15.36
N SER A 189 7.44 3.69 15.41
CA SER A 189 7.63 4.62 16.53
C SER A 189 6.33 4.85 17.30
N VAL A 190 6.38 4.64 18.62
CA VAL A 190 5.24 4.86 19.53
C VAL A 190 4.96 6.35 19.74
N ASP A 191 5.98 7.20 19.60
CA ASP A 191 5.89 8.64 19.93
C ASP A 191 5.53 9.51 18.72
N VAL A 192 5.40 8.94 17.54
CA VAL A 192 5.27 9.70 16.31
C VAL A 192 3.91 9.40 15.65
N GLY A 193 3.08 10.42 15.61
CA GLY A 193 1.85 10.39 14.81
C GLY A 193 2.15 10.58 13.32
N PRO A 194 1.17 11.07 12.54
CA PRO A 194 1.33 11.30 11.11
C PRO A 194 2.58 12.09 10.77
N VAL A 195 3.28 11.64 9.72
CA VAL A 195 4.56 12.20 9.27
C VAL A 195 4.42 13.70 8.98
N LYS A 196 5.33 14.51 9.58
CA LYS A 196 5.39 15.96 9.41
C LYS A 196 6.59 16.37 8.55
N GLY A 197 6.52 17.55 7.94
CA GLY A 197 7.65 18.15 7.21
C GLY A 197 7.94 17.54 5.83
N ARG A 198 7.15 16.57 5.38
CA ARG A 198 7.20 16.03 4.02
C ARG A 198 5.86 16.22 3.34
N LEU A 199 5.86 16.71 2.11
CA LEU A 199 4.64 16.95 1.32
C LEU A 199 4.28 15.72 0.48
N ALA A 200 5.30 15.09 -0.09
CA ALA A 200 5.19 13.87 -0.89
C ALA A 200 6.52 13.12 -0.92
N ALA A 201 6.42 11.82 -1.25
CA ALA A 201 7.53 10.98 -1.62
C ALA A 201 7.18 10.25 -2.92
N TRP A 202 8.19 9.98 -3.74
CA TRP A 202 8.06 9.16 -4.94
C TRP A 202 9.08 8.04 -4.89
N SER A 203 8.64 6.86 -5.24
CA SER A 203 9.48 5.68 -5.37
C SER A 203 9.49 5.21 -6.82
N VAL A 204 10.66 4.83 -7.31
CA VAL A 204 10.84 4.12 -8.58
C VAL A 204 11.40 2.75 -8.25
N ALA A 205 10.73 1.70 -8.73
CA ALA A 205 11.09 0.32 -8.43
C ALA A 205 10.91 -0.58 -9.65
N PRO A 206 11.49 -1.80 -9.66
CA PRO A 206 11.33 -2.75 -10.76
C PRO A 206 9.90 -3.18 -11.00
N ASP A 207 9.06 -3.16 -9.97
CA ASP A 207 7.64 -3.53 -10.02
C ASP A 207 6.76 -2.51 -9.30
N ALA A 208 5.45 -2.54 -9.62
CA ALA A 208 4.50 -1.58 -9.09
C ALA A 208 4.17 -1.80 -7.62
N ILE A 209 4.28 -3.04 -7.13
CA ILE A 209 4.06 -3.40 -5.73
C ILE A 209 5.14 -2.74 -4.86
N ALA A 210 6.41 -2.94 -5.25
CA ALA A 210 7.55 -2.33 -4.55
C ALA A 210 7.51 -0.80 -4.63
N ALA A 211 7.14 -0.23 -5.79
CA ALA A 211 7.01 1.22 -5.94
C ALA A 211 5.92 1.79 -5.02
N ASP A 212 4.73 1.16 -4.96
CA ASP A 212 3.60 1.63 -4.13
C ASP A 212 3.94 1.51 -2.63
N ALA A 213 4.51 0.39 -2.21
CA ALA A 213 4.87 0.13 -0.81
C ALA A 213 6.04 0.98 -0.29
N SER A 214 6.89 1.51 -1.18
CA SER A 214 8.08 2.31 -0.83
C SER A 214 7.90 3.81 -1.02
N SER A 215 6.70 4.27 -1.40
CA SER A 215 6.41 5.68 -1.68
C SER A 215 5.93 6.48 -0.47
#